data_ccda0c862514143c6112878f0528e7dc
#
_entry.id   ccda0c862514143c6112878f0528e7dc
#
_cell.length_a   1.000
_cell.length_b   1.000
_cell.length_c   1.000
_cell.angle_alpha   90.00
_cell.angle_beta   90.00
_cell.angle_gamma   90.00
#
_symmetry.space_group_name_H-M   'P 1'
#
loop_
_entity.id
_entity.type
_entity.pdbx_description
1 polymer ?
#
loop_
_entity_poly.entity_id
_entity_poly.type
_entity_poly.pdbx_seq_one_letter_code
_entity_poly.pdbx_strand_id
1 'polypeptide(L)'
;MRGKAKKGKYVAIEGIDTTGKSTQIALLRERYKNALFTKEPSEGDFGATIRNLALHGDLSNLTQCMLFLADRANHTQTLIAPNANRLIISDRSLISGVAYADSLDFELSLQINRAVAKIPDLAVILETNEAILKARLAQKENDNIESRGIAYLLEVQERIIKSAKSLGIKTLRIPCDKPKEEILEIICAEIDSGESLNLCESSESNECESYKSRDSH
;
A
#
# COMPACT_ATOMS: atom_id res chain seq x y z
N MET A 1 15.13 -33.54 -3.44
CA MET A 1 14.24 -32.55 -4.06
C MET A 1 13.99 -31.42 -3.03
N ARG A 2 14.54 -30.22 -3.23
CA ARG A 2 14.26 -29.08 -2.37
C ARG A 2 12.87 -28.60 -2.75
N GLY A 3 11.87 -28.77 -1.87
CA GLY A 3 10.53 -28.23 -2.06
C GLY A 3 10.64 -26.73 -2.31
N LYS A 4 9.94 -26.21 -3.33
CA LYS A 4 9.80 -24.75 -3.55
C LYS A 4 9.22 -24.17 -2.26
N ALA A 5 9.97 -23.30 -1.58
CA ALA A 5 9.46 -22.57 -0.44
C ALA A 5 8.18 -21.85 -0.87
N LYS A 6 7.09 -22.00 -0.09
CA LYS A 6 5.83 -21.33 -0.36
C LYS A 6 6.12 -19.82 -0.36
N LYS A 7 5.85 -19.11 -1.46
CA LYS A 7 6.05 -17.66 -1.55
C LYS A 7 5.02 -17.00 -0.64
N GLY A 8 5.47 -16.19 0.30
CA GLY A 8 4.56 -15.39 1.12
C GLY A 8 3.87 -14.31 0.30
N LYS A 9 2.92 -13.63 0.91
CA LYS A 9 2.15 -12.52 0.30
C LYS A 9 2.33 -11.26 1.15
N TYR A 10 2.69 -10.15 0.54
CA TYR A 10 2.76 -8.86 1.22
C TYR A 10 1.54 -8.02 0.84
N VAL A 11 0.68 -7.73 1.83
CA VAL A 11 -0.57 -6.97 1.69
C VAL A 11 -0.44 -5.64 2.42
N ALA A 12 -0.70 -4.53 1.74
CA ALA A 12 -0.76 -3.21 2.32
C ALA A 12 -2.22 -2.76 2.47
N ILE A 13 -2.61 -2.32 3.66
CA ILE A 13 -3.91 -1.68 3.92
C ILE A 13 -3.68 -0.18 3.85
N GLU A 14 -4.27 0.46 2.87
CA GLU A 14 -4.06 1.86 2.52
C GLU A 14 -5.36 2.67 2.65
N GLY A 15 -5.23 3.97 2.69
CA GLY A 15 -6.32 4.93 2.78
C GLY A 15 -5.93 6.12 3.65
N ILE A 16 -6.67 7.20 3.53
CA ILE A 16 -6.47 8.39 4.35
C ILE A 16 -6.95 8.14 5.79
N ASP A 17 -6.74 9.10 6.67
CA ASP A 17 -7.18 8.95 8.06
C ASP A 17 -8.71 8.89 8.15
N THR A 18 -9.21 8.25 9.19
CA THR A 18 -10.63 7.98 9.43
C THR A 18 -11.33 6.97 8.49
N THR A 19 -10.64 6.37 7.51
CA THR A 19 -11.26 5.37 6.61
C THR A 19 -11.51 4.00 7.25
N GLY A 20 -11.06 3.78 8.48
CA GLY A 20 -11.28 2.52 9.21
C GLY A 20 -10.16 1.51 9.10
N LYS A 21 -8.96 1.88 8.62
CA LYS A 21 -7.79 0.99 8.54
C LYS A 21 -7.50 0.24 9.82
N SER A 22 -7.40 0.97 10.95
CA SER A 22 -7.08 0.36 12.25
C SER A 22 -8.12 -0.67 12.70
N THR A 23 -9.40 -0.44 12.39
CA THR A 23 -10.49 -1.41 12.65
C THR A 23 -10.28 -2.68 11.83
N GLN A 24 -9.99 -2.54 10.53
CA GLN A 24 -9.74 -3.70 9.67
C GLN A 24 -8.48 -4.46 10.06
N ILE A 25 -7.40 -3.76 10.41
CA ILE A 25 -6.17 -4.38 10.92
C ILE A 25 -6.45 -5.20 12.20
N ALA A 26 -7.25 -4.69 13.12
CA ALA A 26 -7.62 -5.42 14.33
C ALA A 26 -8.39 -6.72 14.00
N LEU A 27 -9.38 -6.65 13.12
CA LEU A 27 -10.15 -7.81 12.68
C LEU A 27 -9.29 -8.81 11.90
N LEU A 28 -8.39 -8.33 11.02
CA LEU A 28 -7.46 -9.18 10.29
C LEU A 28 -6.47 -9.90 11.23
N ARG A 29 -6.04 -9.28 12.34
CA ARG A 29 -5.19 -9.92 13.36
C ARG A 29 -5.90 -11.12 14.01
N GLU A 30 -7.20 -11.02 14.25
CA GLU A 30 -7.99 -12.13 14.78
C GLU A 30 -8.14 -13.26 13.77
N ARG A 31 -8.28 -12.92 12.48
CA ARG A 31 -8.46 -13.89 11.39
C ARG A 31 -7.17 -14.59 10.99
N TYR A 32 -6.06 -13.87 10.90
CA TYR A 32 -4.76 -14.36 10.40
C TYR A 32 -3.70 -14.39 11.50
N LYS A 33 -3.91 -15.20 12.54
CA LYS A 33 -3.04 -15.28 13.74
C LYS A 33 -1.56 -15.58 13.44
N ASN A 34 -1.27 -16.24 12.31
CA ASN A 34 0.10 -16.59 11.88
C ASN A 34 0.71 -15.59 10.93
N ALA A 35 0.00 -14.53 10.53
CA ALA A 35 0.55 -13.47 9.69
C ALA A 35 1.47 -12.56 10.50
N LEU A 36 2.42 -11.95 9.81
CA LEU A 36 3.21 -10.87 10.37
C LEU A 36 2.46 -9.56 10.13
N PHE A 37 2.11 -8.87 11.21
CA PHE A 37 1.50 -7.55 11.15
C PHE A 37 2.53 -6.49 11.44
N THR A 38 2.52 -5.44 10.63
CA THR A 38 3.41 -4.30 10.77
C THR A 38 2.72 -3.00 10.34
N LYS A 39 3.41 -1.89 10.41
CA LYS A 39 2.92 -0.57 9.94
C LYS A 39 4.06 0.33 9.49
N GLU A 40 3.71 1.41 8.81
CA GLU A 40 4.62 2.52 8.51
C GLU A 40 4.04 3.85 9.04
N PRO A 41 4.84 4.67 9.76
CA PRO A 41 6.22 4.40 10.21
C PRO A 41 6.34 3.16 11.09
N SER A 42 7.50 2.49 11.02
CA SER A 42 7.73 1.20 11.68
C SER A 42 7.55 1.25 13.19
N GLU A 43 7.25 0.09 13.79
CA GLU A 43 7.27 -0.09 15.24
C GLU A 43 8.71 -0.30 15.70
N GLY A 44 9.02 0.16 16.89
CA GLY A 44 10.37 0.11 17.45
C GLY A 44 10.99 1.50 17.60
N ASP A 45 12.12 1.56 18.28
CA ASP A 45 12.74 2.84 18.71
C ASP A 45 13.06 3.76 17.53
N PHE A 46 13.56 3.20 16.43
CA PHE A 46 13.89 3.99 15.24
C PHE A 46 12.64 4.63 14.60
N GLY A 47 11.62 3.83 14.31
CA GLY A 47 10.39 4.35 13.72
C GLY A 47 9.62 5.29 14.66
N ALA A 48 9.62 5.00 15.97
CA ALA A 48 9.03 5.88 16.98
C ALA A 48 9.75 7.23 17.02
N THR A 49 11.09 7.23 16.97
CA THR A 49 11.91 8.45 16.90
C THR A 49 11.61 9.25 15.64
N ILE A 50 11.61 8.60 14.48
CA ILE A 50 11.26 9.23 13.18
C ILE A 50 9.86 9.85 13.23
N ARG A 51 8.87 9.10 13.73
CA ARG A 51 7.49 9.59 13.87
C ARG A 51 7.42 10.82 14.78
N ASN A 52 8.10 10.79 15.94
CA ASN A 52 8.10 11.90 16.85
C ASN A 52 8.72 13.16 16.23
N LEU A 53 9.89 13.02 15.58
CA LEU A 53 10.54 14.12 14.88
C LEU A 53 9.68 14.69 13.76
N ALA A 54 9.03 13.84 12.95
CA ALA A 54 8.22 14.27 11.83
C ALA A 54 6.92 14.98 12.27
N LEU A 55 6.31 14.57 13.41
CA LEU A 55 5.03 15.14 13.87
C LEU A 55 5.22 16.36 14.77
N HIS A 56 6.33 16.45 15.52
CA HIS A 56 6.53 17.46 16.58
C HIS A 56 7.79 18.29 16.38
N GLY A 57 8.68 17.91 15.47
CA GLY A 57 9.86 18.68 15.12
C GLY A 57 9.54 19.85 14.20
N ASP A 58 10.32 20.93 14.32
CA ASP A 58 10.29 22.04 13.35
C ASP A 58 11.12 21.67 12.12
N LEU A 59 10.55 20.80 11.28
CA LEU A 59 11.21 20.24 10.11
C LEU A 59 10.48 20.62 8.83
N SER A 60 11.26 20.89 7.77
CA SER A 60 10.69 21.08 6.45
C SER A 60 9.97 19.81 5.98
N ASN A 61 8.94 19.94 5.13
CA ASN A 61 8.22 18.81 4.53
C ASN A 61 9.16 17.85 3.82
N LEU A 62 10.19 18.36 3.14
CA LEU A 62 11.20 17.53 2.49
C LEU A 62 11.99 16.69 3.50
N THR A 63 12.41 17.28 4.62
CA THR A 63 13.11 16.55 5.68
C THR A 63 12.24 15.45 6.28
N GLN A 64 10.95 15.73 6.52
CA GLN A 64 9.99 14.72 6.98
C GLN A 64 9.87 13.56 5.99
N CYS A 65 9.75 13.84 4.68
CA CYS A 65 9.73 12.81 3.63
C CYS A 65 10.99 11.94 3.66
N MET A 66 12.17 12.55 3.81
CA MET A 66 13.44 11.80 3.89
C MET A 66 13.54 10.93 5.14
N LEU A 67 13.05 11.39 6.27
CA LEU A 67 12.99 10.60 7.51
C LEU A 67 12.07 9.38 7.34
N PHE A 68 10.88 9.53 6.79
CA PHE A 68 10.00 8.40 6.51
C PHE A 68 10.57 7.44 5.46
N LEU A 69 11.34 7.95 4.50
CA LEU A 69 12.04 7.12 3.52
C LEU A 69 13.15 6.29 4.20
N ALA A 70 13.90 6.88 5.14
CA ALA A 70 14.93 6.18 5.91
C ALA A 70 14.31 5.08 6.79
N ASP A 71 13.20 5.38 7.48
CA ASP A 71 12.45 4.37 8.26
C ASP A 71 12.00 3.20 7.36
N ARG A 72 11.43 3.50 6.20
CA ARG A 72 10.96 2.49 5.23
C ARG A 72 12.09 1.60 4.72
N ALA A 73 13.26 2.19 4.43
CA ALA A 73 14.43 1.43 4.01
C ALA A 73 14.87 0.46 5.11
N ASN A 74 14.97 0.93 6.35
CA ASN A 74 15.29 0.10 7.50
C ASN A 74 14.24 -0.99 7.74
N HIS A 75 12.96 -0.63 7.76
CA HIS A 75 11.83 -1.53 7.95
C HIS A 75 11.80 -2.65 6.89
N THR A 76 12.05 -2.29 5.63
CA THR A 76 12.14 -3.28 4.54
C THR A 76 13.26 -4.26 4.78
N GLN A 77 14.47 -3.81 5.13
CA GLN A 77 15.65 -4.65 5.30
C GLN A 77 15.59 -5.51 6.56
N THR A 78 15.07 -4.97 7.66
CA THR A 78 15.10 -5.63 8.97
C THR A 78 13.88 -6.50 9.26
N LEU A 79 12.72 -6.20 8.67
CA LEU A 79 11.47 -6.91 8.97
C LEU A 79 10.82 -7.54 7.73
N ILE A 80 10.56 -6.78 6.67
CA ILE A 80 9.74 -7.28 5.56
C ILE A 80 10.51 -8.31 4.73
N ALA A 81 11.73 -8.00 4.29
CA ALA A 81 12.53 -8.88 3.43
C ALA A 81 12.88 -10.22 4.11
N PRO A 82 13.31 -10.27 5.39
CA PRO A 82 13.57 -11.54 6.08
C PRO A 82 12.32 -12.42 6.24
N ASN A 83 11.12 -11.86 6.22
CA ASN A 83 9.85 -12.57 6.37
C ASN A 83 9.06 -12.73 5.06
N ALA A 84 9.71 -12.57 3.91
CA ALA A 84 9.06 -12.62 2.59
C ALA A 84 8.41 -13.97 2.23
N ASN A 85 8.61 -15.01 3.03
CA ASN A 85 7.98 -16.33 2.91
C ASN A 85 6.66 -16.46 3.71
N ARG A 86 6.25 -15.42 4.43
CA ARG A 86 5.03 -15.37 5.26
C ARG A 86 3.98 -14.45 4.63
N LEU A 87 2.74 -14.56 5.12
CA LEU A 87 1.76 -13.49 4.93
C LEU A 87 2.17 -12.30 5.80
N ILE A 88 2.39 -11.16 5.18
CA ILE A 88 2.69 -9.88 5.82
C ILE A 88 1.52 -8.95 5.56
N ILE A 89 0.95 -8.34 6.59
CA ILE A 89 -0.11 -7.34 6.49
C ILE A 89 0.40 -6.04 7.15
N SER A 90 0.51 -4.99 6.35
CA SER A 90 1.00 -3.69 6.80
C SER A 90 -0.11 -2.64 6.81
N ASP A 91 -0.20 -1.86 7.90
CA ASP A 91 -0.92 -0.59 7.91
C ASP A 91 -0.03 0.46 7.25
N ARG A 92 -0.36 0.85 6.02
CA ARG A 92 0.43 1.68 5.11
C ARG A 92 1.67 0.96 4.54
N SER A 93 2.22 1.56 3.50
CA SER A 93 3.41 1.11 2.78
C SER A 93 4.07 2.26 2.01
N LEU A 94 4.99 1.93 1.09
CA LEU A 94 5.57 2.90 0.15
C LEU A 94 4.48 3.68 -0.64
N ILE A 95 3.28 3.14 -0.81
CA ILE A 95 2.15 3.80 -1.50
C ILE A 95 1.79 5.09 -0.77
N SER A 96 1.55 5.01 0.56
CA SER A 96 1.38 6.19 1.41
C SER A 96 2.61 7.10 1.37
N GLY A 97 3.82 6.53 1.36
CA GLY A 97 5.06 7.30 1.28
C GLY A 97 5.15 8.19 0.04
N VAL A 98 4.73 7.69 -1.11
CA VAL A 98 4.65 8.48 -2.36
C VAL A 98 3.51 9.48 -2.29
N ALA A 99 2.35 9.06 -1.79
CA ALA A 99 1.14 9.89 -1.79
C ALA A 99 1.25 11.13 -0.89
N TYR A 100 1.89 11.02 0.26
CA TYR A 100 2.08 12.13 1.20
C TYR A 100 3.34 12.98 0.93
N ALA A 101 4.19 12.59 -0.02
CA ALA A 101 5.41 13.33 -0.38
C ALA A 101 5.11 14.50 -1.33
N ASP A 102 4.32 15.47 -0.86
CA ASP A 102 3.90 16.64 -1.64
C ASP A 102 5.01 17.65 -1.93
N SER A 103 6.13 17.58 -1.20
CA SER A 103 7.34 18.39 -1.40
C SER A 103 8.30 17.83 -2.45
N LEU A 104 8.00 16.67 -3.01
CA LEU A 104 8.77 16.02 -4.07
C LEU A 104 7.93 15.90 -5.35
N ASP A 105 8.63 15.93 -6.48
CA ASP A 105 8.03 15.49 -7.74
C ASP A 105 7.52 14.06 -7.62
N PHE A 106 6.37 13.78 -8.23
CA PHE A 106 5.71 12.48 -8.09
C PHE A 106 6.56 11.32 -8.61
N GLU A 107 7.18 11.50 -9.79
CA GLU A 107 7.99 10.46 -10.41
C GLU A 107 9.29 10.22 -9.62
N LEU A 108 9.92 11.28 -9.13
CA LEU A 108 11.08 11.18 -8.26
C LEU A 108 10.71 10.45 -6.96
N SER A 109 9.60 10.84 -6.31
CA SER A 109 9.11 10.17 -5.10
C SER A 109 8.85 8.68 -5.34
N LEU A 110 8.26 8.33 -6.48
CA LEU A 110 8.01 6.94 -6.88
C LEU A 110 9.32 6.16 -7.03
N GLN A 111 10.30 6.73 -7.74
CA GLN A 111 11.59 6.09 -7.99
C GLN A 111 12.37 5.82 -6.69
N ILE A 112 12.49 6.81 -5.81
CA ILE A 112 13.25 6.65 -4.56
C ILE A 112 12.56 5.68 -3.60
N ASN A 113 11.23 5.71 -3.49
CA ASN A 113 10.48 4.75 -2.67
C ASN A 113 10.62 3.33 -3.21
N ARG A 114 10.54 3.15 -4.54
CA ARG A 114 10.73 1.85 -5.20
C ARG A 114 12.13 1.29 -5.00
N ALA A 115 13.15 2.15 -4.93
CA ALA A 115 14.54 1.73 -4.74
C ALA A 115 14.83 1.15 -3.36
N VAL A 116 14.11 1.60 -2.32
CA VAL A 116 14.39 1.23 -0.91
C VAL A 116 13.36 0.30 -0.29
N ALA A 117 12.17 0.19 -0.88
CA ALA A 117 11.05 -0.54 -0.28
C ALA A 117 10.69 -1.83 -1.03
N LYS A 118 10.19 -2.80 -0.28
CA LYS A 118 9.50 -3.95 -0.87
C LYS A 118 8.13 -3.50 -1.38
N ILE A 119 7.85 -3.79 -2.65
CA ILE A 119 6.55 -3.52 -3.27
C ILE A 119 5.53 -4.55 -2.76
N PRO A 120 4.34 -4.13 -2.27
CA PRO A 120 3.26 -5.05 -1.92
C PRO A 120 2.76 -5.86 -3.12
N ASP A 121 2.36 -7.11 -2.86
CA ASP A 121 1.69 -7.95 -3.86
C ASP A 121 0.21 -7.54 -4.03
N LEU A 122 -0.39 -6.94 -2.97
CA LEU A 122 -1.77 -6.45 -2.95
C LEU A 122 -1.86 -5.16 -2.15
N ALA A 123 -2.52 -4.17 -2.70
CA ALA A 123 -2.95 -2.96 -2.00
C ALA A 123 -4.46 -2.97 -1.79
N VAL A 124 -4.90 -2.97 -0.55
CA VAL A 124 -6.30 -2.75 -0.17
C VAL A 124 -6.48 -1.29 0.18
N ILE A 125 -7.22 -0.55 -0.63
CA ILE A 125 -7.45 0.89 -0.45
C ILE A 125 -8.87 1.09 0.07
N LEU A 126 -8.97 1.58 1.32
CA LEU A 126 -10.23 2.00 1.92
C LEU A 126 -10.53 3.43 1.49
N GLU A 127 -11.60 3.61 0.72
CA GLU A 127 -11.96 4.88 0.13
C GLU A 127 -13.10 5.56 0.86
N THR A 128 -13.06 6.88 0.88
CA THR A 128 -14.12 7.71 1.45
C THR A 128 -14.51 8.82 0.47
N ASN A 129 -15.64 9.46 0.72
CA ASN A 129 -16.05 10.67 0.04
C ASN A 129 -16.10 11.87 1.01
N GLU A 130 -16.29 13.05 0.47
CA GLU A 130 -16.27 14.29 1.25
C GLU A 130 -17.29 14.28 2.39
N ALA A 131 -18.51 13.79 2.15
CA ALA A 131 -19.58 13.79 3.14
C ALA A 131 -19.25 12.90 4.35
N ILE A 132 -18.74 11.68 4.09
CA ILE A 132 -18.34 10.73 5.12
C ILE A 132 -17.12 11.25 5.87
N LEU A 133 -16.12 11.77 5.16
CA LEU A 133 -14.91 12.32 5.75
C LEU A 133 -15.25 13.48 6.70
N LYS A 134 -16.08 14.41 6.24
CA LYS A 134 -16.54 15.55 7.05
C LYS A 134 -17.28 15.10 8.33
N ALA A 135 -18.17 14.11 8.21
CA ALA A 135 -18.90 13.58 9.36
C ALA A 135 -17.98 12.90 10.38
N ARG A 136 -16.97 12.16 9.91
CA ARG A 136 -16.02 11.47 10.79
C ARG A 136 -15.01 12.40 11.45
N LEU A 137 -14.51 13.40 10.73
CA LEU A 137 -13.59 14.40 11.29
C LEU A 137 -14.26 15.27 12.35
N ALA A 138 -15.55 15.58 12.21
CA ALA A 138 -16.30 16.34 13.22
C ALA A 138 -16.39 15.63 14.59
N GLN A 139 -16.11 14.33 14.67
CA GLN A 139 -16.14 13.50 15.88
C GLN A 139 -14.77 13.25 16.50
N LYS A 140 -13.69 13.78 15.93
CA LYS A 140 -12.32 13.50 16.32
C LYS A 140 -11.55 14.78 16.64
N GLU A 141 -10.66 14.75 17.62
CA GLU A 141 -9.67 15.83 17.81
C GLU A 141 -8.69 15.81 16.64
N ASN A 142 -8.48 16.98 16.01
CA ASN A 142 -7.66 17.13 14.82
C ASN A 142 -6.17 16.98 15.13
N ASP A 143 -5.45 16.21 14.32
CA ASP A 143 -3.99 16.24 14.27
C ASP A 143 -3.45 17.19 13.16
N ASN A 144 -2.12 17.35 13.07
CA ASN A 144 -1.49 18.28 12.13
C ASN A 144 -1.74 17.94 10.65
N ILE A 145 -2.05 16.70 10.32
CA ILE A 145 -2.34 16.26 8.94
C ILE A 145 -3.80 16.58 8.61
N GLU A 146 -4.70 16.30 9.55
CA GLU A 146 -6.12 16.63 9.45
C GLU A 146 -6.37 18.15 9.38
N SER A 147 -5.47 18.96 9.98
CA SER A 147 -5.53 20.44 9.91
C SER A 147 -5.36 21.01 8.50
N ARG A 148 -4.79 20.25 7.54
CA ARG A 148 -4.68 20.64 6.13
C ARG A 148 -6.03 20.62 5.39
N GLY A 149 -7.07 20.06 6.00
CA GLY A 149 -8.44 20.11 5.52
C GLY A 149 -8.85 18.95 4.60
N ILE A 150 -10.17 18.88 4.37
CA ILE A 150 -10.84 17.79 3.65
C ILE A 150 -10.34 17.68 2.20
N ALA A 151 -10.19 18.82 1.51
CA ALA A 151 -9.73 18.82 0.12
C ALA A 151 -8.34 18.17 -0.04
N TYR A 152 -7.41 18.49 0.86
CA TYR A 152 -6.10 17.90 0.90
C TYR A 152 -6.14 16.37 1.12
N LEU A 153 -6.96 15.92 2.08
CA LEU A 153 -7.07 14.48 2.35
C LEU A 153 -7.65 13.71 1.15
N LEU A 154 -8.63 14.28 0.45
CA LEU A 154 -9.17 13.69 -0.77
C LEU A 154 -8.13 13.67 -1.91
N GLU A 155 -7.32 14.72 -2.05
CA GLU A 155 -6.20 14.74 -2.99
C GLU A 155 -5.18 13.63 -2.66
N VAL A 156 -4.84 13.45 -1.38
CA VAL A 156 -3.97 12.35 -0.94
C VAL A 156 -4.58 10.99 -1.28
N GLN A 157 -5.89 10.81 -1.14
CA GLN A 157 -6.55 9.57 -1.55
C GLN A 157 -6.35 9.28 -3.04
N GLU A 158 -6.52 10.27 -3.91
CA GLU A 158 -6.27 10.12 -5.34
C GLU A 158 -4.79 9.82 -5.63
N ARG A 159 -3.87 10.43 -4.88
CA ARG A 159 -2.44 10.14 -4.98
C ARG A 159 -2.10 8.72 -4.51
N ILE A 160 -2.76 8.17 -3.49
CA ILE A 160 -2.65 6.77 -3.07
C ILE A 160 -3.05 5.84 -4.23
N ILE A 161 -4.19 6.08 -4.85
CA ILE A 161 -4.69 5.29 -5.98
C ILE A 161 -3.73 5.37 -7.17
N LYS A 162 -3.30 6.58 -7.52
CA LYS A 162 -2.33 6.82 -8.59
C LYS A 162 -1.00 6.10 -8.31
N SER A 163 -0.49 6.17 -7.08
CA SER A 163 0.76 5.54 -6.68
C SER A 163 0.71 4.02 -6.83
N ALA A 164 -0.35 3.38 -6.33
CA ALA A 164 -0.55 1.94 -6.47
C ALA A 164 -0.60 1.50 -7.94
N LYS A 165 -1.32 2.25 -8.78
CA LYS A 165 -1.40 2.03 -10.23
C LYS A 165 -0.04 2.17 -10.92
N SER A 166 0.71 3.26 -10.64
CA SER A 166 2.03 3.52 -11.23
C SER A 166 3.08 2.49 -10.80
N LEU A 167 2.91 1.88 -9.62
CA LEU A 167 3.76 0.80 -9.13
C LEU A 167 3.38 -0.58 -9.72
N GLY A 168 2.28 -0.68 -10.48
CA GLY A 168 1.78 -1.94 -11.03
C GLY A 168 1.26 -2.91 -9.96
N ILE A 169 0.80 -2.40 -8.82
CA ILE A 169 0.32 -3.22 -7.69
C ILE A 169 -1.12 -3.64 -7.96
N LYS A 170 -1.43 -4.93 -7.73
CA LYS A 170 -2.82 -5.40 -7.69
C LYS A 170 -3.58 -4.62 -6.62
N THR A 171 -4.69 -3.99 -6.99
CA THR A 171 -5.40 -3.06 -6.11
C THR A 171 -6.83 -3.51 -5.89
N LEU A 172 -7.24 -3.59 -4.62
CA LEU A 172 -8.62 -3.79 -4.17
C LEU A 172 -9.13 -2.50 -3.53
N ARG A 173 -10.09 -1.84 -4.18
CA ARG A 173 -10.68 -0.58 -3.70
C ARG A 173 -12.01 -0.87 -3.03
N ILE A 174 -12.21 -0.40 -1.80
CA ILE A 174 -13.40 -0.69 -1.00
C ILE A 174 -13.93 0.62 -0.39
N PRO A 175 -15.19 1.00 -0.65
CA PRO A 175 -15.83 2.11 0.05
C PRO A 175 -15.91 1.85 1.55
N CYS A 176 -15.52 2.84 2.36
CA CYS A 176 -15.44 2.71 3.82
C CYS A 176 -16.78 2.89 4.55
N ASP A 177 -17.87 3.11 3.83
CA ASP A 177 -19.24 3.22 4.35
C ASP A 177 -19.95 1.87 4.52
N LYS A 178 -19.36 0.81 4.02
CA LYS A 178 -19.85 -0.56 4.24
C LYS A 178 -19.69 -1.00 5.71
N PRO A 179 -20.52 -1.96 6.19
CA PRO A 179 -20.30 -2.62 7.47
C PRO A 179 -18.87 -3.17 7.58
N LYS A 180 -18.25 -3.04 8.76
CA LYS A 180 -16.85 -3.45 8.96
C LYS A 180 -16.63 -4.94 8.71
N GLU A 181 -17.64 -5.77 8.99
CA GLU A 181 -17.62 -7.21 8.74
C GLU A 181 -17.64 -7.51 7.24
N GLU A 182 -18.44 -6.78 6.44
CA GLU A 182 -18.48 -6.92 4.98
C GLU A 182 -17.14 -6.54 4.36
N ILE A 183 -16.53 -5.44 4.82
CA ILE A 183 -15.19 -5.03 4.37
C ILE A 183 -14.17 -6.13 4.68
N LEU A 184 -14.21 -6.70 5.90
CA LEU A 184 -13.33 -7.78 6.30
C LEU A 184 -13.44 -8.99 5.36
N GLU A 185 -14.67 -9.45 5.08
CA GLU A 185 -14.88 -10.62 4.21
C GLU A 185 -14.38 -10.38 2.78
N ILE A 186 -14.59 -9.17 2.25
CA ILE A 186 -14.05 -8.79 0.93
C ILE A 186 -12.51 -8.84 0.93
N ILE A 187 -11.87 -8.31 1.97
CA ILE A 187 -10.40 -8.35 2.11
C ILE A 187 -9.90 -9.78 2.23
N CYS A 188 -10.55 -10.60 3.08
CA CYS A 188 -10.15 -11.99 3.28
C CYS A 188 -10.29 -12.80 2.00
N ALA A 189 -11.39 -12.66 1.27
CA ALA A 189 -11.59 -13.33 -0.02
C ALA A 189 -10.46 -13.00 -1.01
N GLU A 190 -9.99 -11.75 -1.03
CA GLU A 190 -8.91 -11.32 -1.91
C GLU A 190 -7.53 -11.81 -1.43
N ILE A 191 -7.29 -11.87 -0.12
CA ILE A 191 -6.06 -12.45 0.44
C ILE A 191 -5.98 -13.94 0.11
N ASP A 192 -7.08 -14.68 0.31
CA ASP A 192 -7.14 -16.12 0.17
C ASP A 192 -7.19 -16.57 -1.30
N SER A 193 -7.75 -15.76 -2.22
CA SER A 193 -7.81 -16.05 -3.67
C SER A 193 -6.45 -16.08 -4.35
N GLY A 194 -5.44 -15.49 -3.76
CA GLY A 194 -4.06 -15.44 -4.30
C GLY A 194 -3.35 -16.80 -4.37
N GLU A 195 -3.96 -17.89 -3.94
CA GLU A 195 -3.43 -19.25 -4.15
C GLU A 195 -3.70 -19.82 -5.56
N SER A 196 -4.52 -19.15 -6.40
CA SER A 196 -5.03 -19.70 -7.67
C SER A 196 -4.56 -18.99 -8.96
N LEU A 197 -3.68 -18.00 -8.92
CA LEU A 197 -3.30 -17.21 -10.12
C LEU A 197 -2.04 -17.72 -10.84
N ASN A 198 -1.91 -19.06 -11.00
CA ASN A 198 -0.91 -19.64 -11.93
C ASN A 198 -1.57 -20.33 -13.15
N LEU A 199 -2.78 -19.98 -13.52
CA LEU A 199 -3.45 -20.55 -14.69
C LEU A 199 -4.20 -19.48 -15.46
N CYS A 200 -3.52 -18.62 -16.21
CA CYS A 200 -4.00 -18.04 -17.48
C CYS A 200 -2.96 -17.10 -18.09
N GLU A 201 -1.85 -17.65 -18.54
CA GLU A 201 -1.02 -17.04 -19.60
C GLU A 201 -0.49 -18.17 -20.49
N SER A 202 -1.35 -18.70 -21.34
CA SER A 202 -0.93 -19.45 -22.53
C SER A 202 -2.12 -19.70 -23.46
N SER A 203 -2.56 -18.67 -24.18
CA SER A 203 -3.25 -18.85 -25.45
C SER A 203 -3.40 -17.52 -26.17
N GLU A 204 -2.33 -17.03 -26.73
CA GLU A 204 -2.34 -16.20 -27.94
C GLU A 204 -0.96 -16.33 -28.59
N SER A 205 -0.80 -17.42 -29.33
CA SER A 205 0.28 -17.55 -30.29
C SER A 205 -0.29 -18.15 -31.55
N ASN A 206 0.08 -17.52 -32.64
CA ASN A 206 0.03 -18.01 -34.00
C ASN A 206 -1.22 -17.66 -34.80
N GLU A 207 -1.17 -16.49 -35.39
CA GLU A 207 -1.48 -16.33 -36.82
C GLU A 207 -0.61 -15.21 -37.38
N CYS A 208 0.52 -15.56 -37.93
CA CYS A 208 1.21 -14.71 -38.89
C CYS A 208 1.40 -15.52 -40.16
N GLU A 209 0.48 -15.29 -41.08
CA GLU A 209 0.47 -15.90 -42.39
C GLU A 209 1.72 -15.50 -43.19
N SER A 210 2.21 -16.54 -43.83
CA SER A 210 3.13 -16.57 -44.94
C SER A 210 2.83 -15.56 -46.05
N TYR A 211 3.72 -14.63 -46.34
CA TYR A 211 3.78 -13.96 -47.62
C TYR A 211 4.94 -14.54 -48.42
N LYS A 212 4.52 -15.35 -49.44
CA LYS A 212 5.40 -15.95 -50.44
C LYS A 212 6.03 -14.89 -51.29
N SER A 213 7.34 -15.03 -51.49
CA SER A 213 8.13 -14.47 -52.57
C SER A 213 7.57 -14.89 -53.94
N ARG A 214 7.40 -13.98 -54.83
CA ARG A 214 7.46 -14.21 -56.31
C ARG A 214 8.23 -13.05 -56.96
N ASP A 215 9.25 -13.47 -57.64
CA ASP A 215 9.70 -13.24 -58.99
C ASP A 215 10.46 -11.94 -59.30
N SER A 216 11.70 -12.20 -59.67
CA SER A 216 12.31 -12.08 -61.01
C SER A 216 12.53 -10.65 -61.57
N HIS A 217 13.65 -10.16 -61.61
CA HIS A 217 14.59 -10.08 -62.73
C HIS A 217 15.83 -9.34 -62.33
#